data_ebfd79e9c528e01d63c3bdbe8a51aa23
#
_entry.id   ebfd79e9c528e01d63c3bdbe8a51aa23
#
_cell.length_a   1.000
_cell.length_b   1.000
_cell.length_c   1.000
_cell.angle_alpha   90.00
_cell.angle_beta   90.00
_cell.angle_gamma   90.00
#
_symmetry.space_group_name_H-M   'P 1'
#
loop_
_entity.id
_entity.type
_entity.pdbx_description
1 polymer ?
#
loop_
_entity_poly.entity_id
_entity_poly.type
_entity_poly.pdbx_seq_one_letter_code
_entity_poly.pdbx_strand_id
1 'polypeptide(L)'
;MTQRALSTGFWLVLLTVLIALPRITLDLHLPALPSMADDFQTSDSQLQLTLTLYALGSAISLLVSGPLTDRFGRRPVLLSGLFLYVVATAACALASSITVLIVARLFQALGGCCTTVIGRVIVRDYFDRDEQARLLGLISMAMAVSPMAAPVLGSLMLPLINWRGLFVLLGVMGALLYLTVYRRLPETRAALVAGAPASGLLRIYGQLLRDRYFLRYALAIGCVYSTYFPFISESSALLQRGFHLTATAYALVFAATISGYMLGANLFRRLVRRIEPDRLIAAGIGLNVLGSIGLALAATALPGEWLAIVLPMVVIMVSVGMTIPACQLSVLQPYGAIAGTASGLFFFTQMLLTAVSSWVTGLLSDGTSAALIIMTVVASLLLVTTWLTLHKTKCGSGLARESVVSANS
;
A
#
# COMPACT_ATOMS: atom_id res chain seq x y z
N MET A 1 21.11 1.00 34.23
CA MET A 1 21.26 2.15 33.29
C MET A 1 19.89 2.68 33.03
N THR A 2 19.54 3.82 33.61
CA THR A 2 18.25 4.50 33.49
C THR A 2 18.03 4.92 32.04
N GLN A 3 17.20 4.18 31.30
CA GLN A 3 16.68 4.63 30.01
C GLN A 3 15.88 5.93 30.24
N ARG A 4 16.42 7.07 29.82
CA ARG A 4 15.63 8.30 29.72
C ARG A 4 14.40 7.97 28.84
N ALA A 5 13.24 7.94 29.46
CA ALA A 5 11.99 7.77 28.75
C ALA A 5 11.92 8.86 27.67
N LEU A 6 12.03 8.45 26.40
CA LEU A 6 11.84 9.36 25.28
C LEU A 6 10.38 9.85 25.35
N SER A 7 10.15 11.12 25.04
CA SER A 7 8.80 11.68 25.11
C SER A 7 7.85 10.94 24.16
N THR A 8 6.60 10.78 24.55
CA THR A 8 5.55 10.17 23.69
C THR A 8 5.49 10.85 22.31
N GLY A 9 5.78 12.15 22.24
CA GLY A 9 5.86 12.89 20.97
C GLY A 9 6.98 12.41 20.06
N PHE A 10 8.15 12.06 20.58
CA PHE A 10 9.25 11.49 19.78
C PHE A 10 8.85 10.16 19.15
N TRP A 11 8.27 9.26 19.94
CA TRP A 11 7.79 7.96 19.45
C TRP A 11 6.72 8.11 18.39
N LEU A 12 5.79 9.05 18.60
CA LEU A 12 4.74 9.34 17.63
C LEU A 12 5.34 9.75 16.28
N VAL A 13 6.25 10.71 16.25
CA VAL A 13 6.88 11.18 15.02
C VAL A 13 7.68 10.06 14.36
N LEU A 14 8.55 9.38 15.11
CA LEU A 14 9.39 8.30 14.59
C LEU A 14 8.56 7.19 13.95
N LEU A 15 7.56 6.66 14.68
CA LEU A 15 6.74 5.54 14.19
C LEU A 15 5.82 5.97 13.03
N THR A 16 5.31 7.20 13.06
CA THR A 16 4.51 7.75 11.96
C THR A 16 5.34 7.82 10.67
N VAL A 17 6.54 8.39 10.73
CA VAL A 17 7.41 8.52 9.55
C VAL A 17 7.89 7.15 9.08
N LEU A 18 8.27 6.24 9.99
CA LEU A 18 8.64 4.86 9.64
C LEU A 18 7.52 4.15 8.89
N ILE A 19 6.29 4.21 9.39
CA ILE A 19 5.15 3.50 8.79
C ILE A 19 4.73 4.16 7.47
N ALA A 20 4.84 5.49 7.36
CA ALA A 20 4.48 6.24 6.16
C ALA A 20 5.57 6.22 5.06
N LEU A 21 6.83 5.89 5.41
CA LEU A 21 7.98 5.93 4.50
C LEU A 21 7.73 5.25 3.14
N PRO A 22 7.19 4.01 3.06
CA PRO A 22 6.98 3.37 1.77
C PRO A 22 5.94 4.09 0.91
N ARG A 23 4.93 4.66 1.55
CA ARG A 23 3.87 5.40 0.85
C ARG A 23 4.38 6.73 0.30
N ILE A 24 5.10 7.49 1.13
CA ILE A 24 5.76 8.72 0.70
C ILE A 24 6.71 8.44 -0.47
N THR A 25 7.49 7.35 -0.38
CA THR A 25 8.43 6.92 -1.43
C THR A 25 7.73 6.59 -2.74
N LEU A 26 6.53 5.99 -2.68
CA LEU A 26 5.75 5.67 -3.87
C LEU A 26 5.18 6.94 -4.53
N ASP A 27 4.65 7.87 -3.73
CA ASP A 27 3.83 8.95 -4.25
C ASP A 27 4.63 10.24 -4.57
N LEU A 28 5.76 10.48 -3.89
CA LEU A 28 6.54 11.73 -4.01
C LEU A 28 7.06 12.00 -5.42
N HIS A 29 7.46 10.97 -6.16
CA HIS A 29 8.07 11.10 -7.49
C HIS A 29 7.07 11.00 -8.64
N LEU A 30 5.78 10.73 -8.38
CA LEU A 30 4.77 10.60 -9.44
C LEU A 30 4.71 11.80 -10.40
N PRO A 31 4.79 13.07 -9.93
CA PRO A 31 4.81 14.23 -10.84
C PRO A 31 6.03 14.27 -11.74
N ALA A 32 7.12 13.59 -11.36
CA ALA A 32 8.38 13.58 -12.08
C ALA A 32 8.47 12.47 -13.15
N LEU A 33 7.50 11.55 -13.24
CA LEU A 33 7.56 10.45 -14.19
C LEU A 33 7.79 10.89 -15.64
N PRO A 34 7.12 11.93 -16.19
CA PRO A 34 7.40 12.37 -17.55
C PRO A 34 8.83 12.82 -17.76
N SER A 35 9.41 13.61 -16.84
CA SER A 35 10.81 14.06 -16.94
C SER A 35 11.80 12.91 -16.77
N MET A 36 11.48 11.89 -16.00
CA MET A 36 12.30 10.67 -15.91
C MET A 36 12.30 9.88 -17.22
N ALA A 37 11.14 9.76 -17.88
CA ALA A 37 11.04 9.09 -19.18
C ALA A 37 11.88 9.83 -20.25
N ASP A 38 11.85 11.16 -20.23
CA ASP A 38 12.63 11.98 -21.16
C ASP A 38 14.15 11.86 -20.88
N ASP A 39 14.58 11.88 -19.62
CA ASP A 39 15.99 11.69 -19.22
C ASP A 39 16.56 10.33 -19.64
N PHE A 40 15.79 9.27 -19.50
CA PHE A 40 16.19 7.91 -19.88
C PHE A 40 15.90 7.59 -21.35
N GLN A 41 15.26 8.50 -22.10
CA GLN A 41 14.80 8.29 -23.48
C GLN A 41 14.01 6.98 -23.62
N THR A 42 13.08 6.76 -22.71
CA THR A 42 12.32 5.52 -22.58
C THR A 42 10.82 5.77 -22.70
N SER A 43 10.05 4.73 -22.97
CA SER A 43 8.59 4.80 -23.01
C SER A 43 7.99 4.91 -21.60
N ASP A 44 6.80 5.52 -21.49
CA ASP A 44 6.04 5.57 -20.24
C ASP A 44 5.72 4.16 -19.74
N SER A 45 5.48 3.19 -20.65
CA SER A 45 5.28 1.77 -20.33
C SER A 45 6.49 1.15 -19.61
N GLN A 46 7.71 1.41 -20.08
CA GLN A 46 8.90 0.92 -19.39
C GLN A 46 9.10 1.60 -18.03
N LEU A 47 8.78 2.88 -17.94
CA LEU A 47 8.87 3.60 -16.66
C LEU A 47 7.86 3.07 -15.63
N GLN A 48 6.67 2.63 -16.06
CA GLN A 48 5.68 2.00 -15.17
C GLN A 48 6.20 0.73 -14.51
N LEU A 49 7.16 0.02 -15.10
CA LEU A 49 7.81 -1.12 -14.44
C LEU A 49 8.49 -0.74 -13.12
N THR A 50 8.87 0.53 -12.96
CA THR A 50 9.39 1.02 -11.67
C THR A 50 8.33 0.95 -10.56
N LEU A 51 7.06 1.24 -10.87
CA LEU A 51 5.93 1.12 -9.95
C LEU A 51 5.52 -0.34 -9.74
N THR A 52 5.52 -1.12 -10.83
CA THR A 52 5.24 -2.57 -10.80
C THR A 52 6.23 -3.32 -9.90
N LEU A 53 7.53 -3.11 -10.10
CA LEU A 53 8.57 -3.77 -9.30
C LEU A 53 8.58 -3.24 -7.85
N TYR A 54 8.23 -1.98 -7.63
CA TYR A 54 8.01 -1.47 -6.28
C TYR A 54 6.84 -2.17 -5.59
N ALA A 55 5.71 -2.37 -6.27
CA ALA A 55 4.56 -3.10 -5.72
C ALA A 55 4.91 -4.58 -5.43
N LEU A 56 5.66 -5.23 -6.32
CA LEU A 56 6.14 -6.61 -6.12
C LEU A 56 7.10 -6.70 -4.93
N GLY A 57 8.06 -5.79 -4.82
CA GLY A 57 8.98 -5.71 -3.68
C GLY A 57 8.23 -5.47 -2.36
N SER A 58 7.19 -4.63 -2.40
CA SER A 58 6.29 -4.39 -1.27
C SER A 58 5.56 -5.67 -0.86
N ALA A 59 5.01 -6.42 -1.82
CA ALA A 59 4.35 -7.70 -1.56
C ALA A 59 5.28 -8.66 -0.83
N ILE A 60 6.47 -8.89 -1.38
CA ILE A 60 7.47 -9.81 -0.79
C ILE A 60 7.85 -9.33 0.62
N SER A 61 8.13 -8.05 0.79
CA SER A 61 8.50 -7.47 2.09
C SER A 61 7.40 -7.69 3.15
N LEU A 62 6.13 -7.45 2.81
CA LEU A 62 5.01 -7.62 3.73
C LEU A 62 4.81 -9.08 4.16
N LEU A 63 5.09 -10.05 3.25
CA LEU A 63 4.99 -11.46 3.55
C LEU A 63 6.11 -11.94 4.49
N VAL A 64 7.34 -11.45 4.25
CA VAL A 64 8.56 -11.99 4.89
C VAL A 64 8.92 -11.26 6.18
N SER A 65 8.58 -9.96 6.30
CA SER A 65 8.99 -9.13 7.46
C SER A 65 8.45 -9.65 8.80
N GLY A 66 7.21 -10.15 8.84
CA GLY A 66 6.62 -10.72 10.06
C GLY A 66 7.47 -11.87 10.61
N PRO A 67 7.61 -12.98 9.88
CA PRO A 67 8.43 -14.12 10.28
C PRO A 67 9.88 -13.78 10.60
N LEU A 68 10.50 -12.88 9.84
CA LEU A 68 11.88 -12.43 10.10
C LEU A 68 12.00 -11.73 11.45
N THR A 69 11.04 -10.84 11.79
CA THR A 69 11.06 -10.15 13.08
C THR A 69 10.79 -11.08 14.24
N ASP A 70 9.99 -12.11 14.04
CA ASP A 70 9.75 -13.12 15.07
C ASP A 70 10.98 -14.01 15.30
N ARG A 71 11.82 -14.22 14.28
CA ARG A 71 13.04 -15.03 14.39
C ARG A 71 14.24 -14.24 14.89
N PHE A 72 14.49 -13.06 14.31
CA PHE A 72 15.75 -12.31 14.52
C PHE A 72 15.59 -11.10 15.44
N GLY A 73 14.36 -10.75 15.85
CA GLY A 73 14.06 -9.54 16.63
C GLY A 73 13.64 -8.35 15.78
N ARG A 74 12.99 -7.38 16.42
CA ARG A 74 12.41 -6.22 15.71
C ARG A 74 13.49 -5.26 15.22
N ARG A 75 14.43 -4.93 16.10
CA ARG A 75 15.47 -3.93 15.82
C ARG A 75 16.46 -4.37 14.72
N PRO A 76 17.04 -5.59 14.71
CA PRO A 76 17.95 -6.01 13.64
C PRO A 76 17.29 -6.04 12.26
N VAL A 77 16.04 -6.54 12.17
CA VAL A 77 15.32 -6.60 10.89
C VAL A 77 14.94 -5.21 10.40
N LEU A 78 14.54 -4.30 11.29
CA LEU A 78 14.26 -2.91 10.93
C LEU A 78 15.50 -2.18 10.41
N LEU A 79 16.65 -2.37 11.08
CA LEU A 79 17.92 -1.76 10.67
C LEU A 79 18.39 -2.33 9.32
N SER A 80 18.33 -3.64 9.10
CA SER A 80 18.70 -4.23 7.81
C SER A 80 17.78 -3.76 6.67
N GLY A 81 16.48 -3.64 6.94
CA GLY A 81 15.53 -3.10 5.97
C GLY A 81 15.79 -1.63 5.64
N LEU A 82 16.01 -0.77 6.65
CA LEU A 82 16.34 0.64 6.44
C LEU A 82 17.69 0.81 5.73
N PHE A 83 18.68 -0.01 6.03
CA PHE A 83 19.96 0.00 5.32
C PHE A 83 19.77 -0.34 3.85
N LEU A 84 19.04 -1.43 3.53
CA LEU A 84 18.71 -1.80 2.17
C LEU A 84 17.94 -0.68 1.45
N TYR A 85 16.96 -0.05 2.13
CA TYR A 85 16.22 1.08 1.61
C TYR A 85 17.14 2.26 1.23
N VAL A 86 18.07 2.66 2.10
CA VAL A 86 19.00 3.76 1.86
C VAL A 86 19.91 3.47 0.68
N VAL A 87 20.51 2.28 0.63
CA VAL A 87 21.39 1.85 -0.48
C VAL A 87 20.62 1.81 -1.80
N ALA A 88 19.43 1.20 -1.82
CA ALA A 88 18.60 1.14 -3.00
C ALA A 88 18.09 2.53 -3.45
N THR A 89 17.80 3.42 -2.51
CA THR A 89 17.40 4.80 -2.81
C THR A 89 18.55 5.60 -3.41
N ALA A 90 19.77 5.41 -2.91
CA ALA A 90 20.98 5.99 -3.52
C ALA A 90 21.19 5.45 -4.95
N ALA A 91 20.98 4.14 -5.16
CA ALA A 91 21.02 3.55 -6.50
C ALA A 91 19.94 4.13 -7.43
N CYS A 92 18.73 4.44 -6.93
CA CYS A 92 17.71 5.16 -7.70
C CYS A 92 18.17 6.57 -8.10
N ALA A 93 18.76 7.33 -7.17
CA ALA A 93 19.24 8.68 -7.43
C ALA A 93 20.38 8.72 -8.46
N LEU A 94 21.25 7.70 -8.43
CA LEU A 94 22.43 7.56 -9.29
C LEU A 94 22.18 6.72 -10.55
N ALA A 95 20.93 6.31 -10.80
CA ALA A 95 20.61 5.44 -11.93
C ALA A 95 21.03 6.06 -13.27
N SER A 96 21.84 5.35 -14.03
CA SER A 96 22.30 5.73 -15.37
C SER A 96 21.43 5.12 -16.49
N SER A 97 20.56 4.17 -16.15
CA SER A 97 19.62 3.53 -17.08
C SER A 97 18.31 3.18 -16.39
N ILE A 98 17.25 3.07 -17.20
CA ILE A 98 15.93 2.66 -16.71
C ILE A 98 15.96 1.29 -16.02
N THR A 99 16.77 0.35 -16.51
CA THR A 99 16.91 -1.00 -15.92
C THR A 99 17.49 -0.93 -14.50
N VAL A 100 18.52 -0.11 -14.29
CA VAL A 100 19.09 0.10 -12.94
C VAL A 100 18.04 0.68 -12.02
N LEU A 101 17.27 1.67 -12.48
CA LEU A 101 16.19 2.27 -11.70
C LEU A 101 15.13 1.23 -11.34
N ILE A 102 14.66 0.42 -12.30
CA ILE A 102 13.63 -0.62 -12.08
C ILE A 102 14.08 -1.61 -10.99
N VAL A 103 15.32 -2.11 -11.10
CA VAL A 103 15.88 -3.06 -10.12
C VAL A 103 16.06 -2.39 -8.75
N ALA A 104 16.58 -1.17 -8.73
CA ALA A 104 16.74 -0.41 -7.48
C ALA A 104 15.40 -0.17 -6.78
N ARG A 105 14.31 0.09 -7.51
CA ARG A 105 12.95 0.26 -6.97
C ARG A 105 12.41 -1.00 -6.30
N LEU A 106 12.72 -2.19 -6.83
CA LEU A 106 12.38 -3.45 -6.17
C LEU A 106 13.04 -3.55 -4.78
N PHE A 107 14.36 -3.33 -4.72
CA PHE A 107 15.09 -3.40 -3.45
C PHE A 107 14.72 -2.26 -2.49
N GLN A 108 14.40 -1.07 -3.01
CA GLN A 108 13.92 0.04 -2.20
C GLN A 108 12.59 -0.32 -1.50
N ALA A 109 11.67 -0.97 -2.22
CA ALA A 109 10.42 -1.44 -1.65
C ALA A 109 10.62 -2.58 -0.63
N LEU A 110 11.50 -3.56 -0.96
CA LEU A 110 11.85 -4.63 -0.04
C LEU A 110 12.36 -4.08 1.30
N GLY A 111 13.26 -3.12 1.27
CA GLY A 111 13.79 -2.48 2.47
C GLY A 111 12.76 -1.56 3.16
N GLY A 112 12.06 -0.74 2.39
CA GLY A 112 11.13 0.26 2.91
C GLY A 112 9.88 -0.33 3.56
N CYS A 113 9.24 -1.31 2.92
CA CYS A 113 7.94 -1.83 3.40
C CYS A 113 8.03 -2.61 4.71
N CYS A 114 9.20 -3.14 5.08
CA CYS A 114 9.38 -3.77 6.38
C CYS A 114 9.12 -2.78 7.54
N THR A 115 9.39 -1.47 7.34
CA THR A 115 9.17 -0.44 8.37
C THR A 115 7.70 -0.32 8.75
N THR A 116 6.79 -0.53 7.80
CA THR A 116 5.33 -0.49 8.06
C THR A 116 4.89 -1.63 8.95
N VAL A 117 5.38 -2.86 8.71
CA VAL A 117 5.04 -4.03 9.52
C VAL A 117 5.65 -3.89 10.92
N ILE A 118 6.96 -3.63 10.97
CA ILE A 118 7.70 -3.58 12.23
C ILE A 118 7.25 -2.38 13.09
N GLY A 119 6.98 -1.22 12.48
CA GLY A 119 6.48 -0.05 13.19
C GLY A 119 5.17 -0.33 13.93
N ARG A 120 4.23 -1.05 13.29
CA ARG A 120 2.97 -1.47 13.95
C ARG A 120 3.19 -2.49 15.07
N VAL A 121 4.14 -3.41 14.88
CA VAL A 121 4.51 -4.38 15.92
C VAL A 121 5.12 -3.66 17.12
N ILE A 122 6.01 -2.68 16.91
CA ILE A 122 6.60 -1.88 17.99
C ILE A 122 5.52 -1.11 18.77
N VAL A 123 4.52 -0.51 18.08
CA VAL A 123 3.39 0.13 18.77
C VAL A 123 2.70 -0.85 19.72
N ARG A 124 2.45 -2.08 19.26
CA ARG A 124 1.79 -3.11 20.06
C ARG A 124 2.64 -3.60 21.22
N ASP A 125 3.96 -3.74 21.02
CA ASP A 125 4.85 -4.36 22.00
C ASP A 125 5.31 -3.35 23.09
N TYR A 126 5.26 -2.03 22.83
CA TYR A 126 5.87 -1.00 23.68
C TYR A 126 4.87 -0.13 24.44
N PHE A 127 3.64 -0.02 23.97
CA PHE A 127 2.63 0.89 24.52
C PHE A 127 1.44 0.12 25.12
N ASP A 128 0.77 0.70 26.11
CA ASP A 128 -0.47 0.17 26.64
C ASP A 128 -1.65 0.34 25.64
N ARG A 129 -2.81 -0.26 25.95
CA ARG A 129 -3.96 -0.28 25.00
C ARG A 129 -4.46 1.11 24.63
N ASP A 130 -4.45 2.05 25.54
CA ASP A 130 -4.98 3.39 25.33
C ASP A 130 -4.00 4.21 24.48
N GLU A 131 -2.71 4.13 24.76
CA GLU A 131 -1.64 4.73 23.96
C GLU A 131 -1.57 4.11 22.54
N GLN A 132 -1.71 2.77 22.42
CA GLN A 132 -1.77 2.09 21.13
C GLN A 132 -2.91 2.66 20.26
N ALA A 133 -4.12 2.79 20.82
CA ALA A 133 -5.27 3.30 20.10
C ALA A 133 -5.03 4.74 19.60
N ARG A 134 -4.43 5.59 20.46
CA ARG A 134 -4.09 6.97 20.12
C ARG A 134 -3.02 7.04 19.02
N LEU A 135 -1.92 6.29 19.16
CA LEU A 135 -0.82 6.26 18.21
C LEU A 135 -1.26 5.73 16.85
N LEU A 136 -1.97 4.59 16.82
CA LEU A 136 -2.48 4.00 15.57
C LEU A 136 -3.49 4.91 14.89
N GLY A 137 -4.30 5.66 15.66
CA GLY A 137 -5.22 6.66 15.12
C GLY A 137 -4.48 7.80 14.40
N LEU A 138 -3.43 8.34 15.02
CA LEU A 138 -2.61 9.41 14.42
C LEU A 138 -1.80 8.92 13.22
N ILE A 139 -1.22 7.73 13.30
CA ILE A 139 -0.53 7.08 12.16
C ILE A 139 -1.50 6.88 10.99
N SER A 140 -2.72 6.43 11.26
CA SER A 140 -3.74 6.24 10.23
C SER A 140 -4.13 7.56 9.55
N MET A 141 -4.22 8.66 10.31
CA MET A 141 -4.44 10.00 9.74
C MET A 141 -3.26 10.42 8.84
N ALA A 142 -2.03 10.25 9.30
CA ALA A 142 -0.84 10.59 8.51
C ALA A 142 -0.78 9.77 7.21
N MET A 143 -1.09 8.48 7.29
CA MET A 143 -1.15 7.61 6.11
C MET A 143 -2.28 7.98 5.13
N ALA A 144 -3.39 8.52 5.61
CA ALA A 144 -4.46 9.00 4.74
C ALA A 144 -4.10 10.31 4.03
N VAL A 145 -3.35 11.19 4.70
CA VAL A 145 -2.90 12.49 4.14
C VAL A 145 -1.69 12.31 3.20
N SER A 146 -0.82 11.34 3.47
CA SER A 146 0.43 11.12 2.71
C SER A 146 0.24 11.06 1.20
N PRO A 147 -0.73 10.29 0.63
CA PRO A 147 -0.92 10.23 -0.81
C PRO A 147 -1.39 11.54 -1.46
N MET A 148 -1.96 12.45 -0.66
CA MET A 148 -2.34 13.78 -1.14
C MET A 148 -1.15 14.75 -1.06
N ALA A 149 -0.42 14.73 0.06
CA ALA A 149 0.66 15.66 0.33
C ALA A 149 1.93 15.33 -0.45
N ALA A 150 2.28 14.05 -0.60
CA ALA A 150 3.54 13.66 -1.21
C ALA A 150 3.68 14.09 -2.69
N PRO A 151 2.71 13.88 -3.60
CA PRO A 151 2.82 14.38 -4.97
C PRO A 151 2.87 15.91 -5.04
N VAL A 152 2.13 16.61 -4.19
CA VAL A 152 2.15 18.07 -4.14
C VAL A 152 3.55 18.58 -3.74
N LEU A 153 4.12 18.00 -2.67
CA LEU A 153 5.49 18.32 -2.26
C LEU A 153 6.50 17.99 -3.36
N GLY A 154 6.34 16.81 -3.99
CA GLY A 154 7.18 16.39 -5.12
C GLY A 154 7.14 17.37 -6.28
N SER A 155 5.95 17.83 -6.67
CA SER A 155 5.78 18.78 -7.78
C SER A 155 6.38 20.16 -7.49
N LEU A 156 6.30 20.63 -6.23
CA LEU A 156 6.90 21.90 -5.81
C LEU A 156 8.42 21.83 -5.73
N MET A 157 8.98 20.67 -5.37
CA MET A 157 10.42 20.48 -5.28
C MET A 157 11.06 20.13 -6.62
N LEU A 158 10.32 19.56 -7.56
CA LEU A 158 10.81 19.09 -8.86
C LEU A 158 11.59 20.18 -9.64
N PRO A 159 11.13 21.44 -9.75
CA PRO A 159 11.88 22.49 -10.43
C PRO A 159 13.18 22.90 -9.72
N LEU A 160 13.29 22.66 -8.41
CA LEU A 160 14.42 23.07 -7.59
C LEU A 160 15.56 22.04 -7.58
N ILE A 161 15.21 20.75 -7.51
CA ILE A 161 16.18 19.67 -7.26
C ILE A 161 16.11 18.54 -8.28
N ASN A 162 15.31 18.66 -9.33
CA ASN A 162 14.98 17.65 -10.32
C ASN A 162 14.51 16.30 -9.70
N TRP A 163 14.24 15.27 -10.52
CA TRP A 163 13.75 13.97 -10.04
C TRP A 163 14.80 13.19 -9.25
N ARG A 164 16.10 13.32 -9.57
CA ARG A 164 17.19 12.67 -8.82
C ARG A 164 17.28 13.23 -7.40
N GLY A 165 17.09 14.53 -7.25
CA GLY A 165 17.04 15.21 -5.95
C GLY A 165 15.88 14.71 -5.05
N LEU A 166 14.73 14.32 -5.63
CA LEU A 166 13.65 13.70 -4.86
C LEU A 166 14.09 12.36 -4.25
N PHE A 167 14.84 11.53 -4.98
CA PHE A 167 15.41 10.30 -4.42
C PHE A 167 16.50 10.59 -3.38
N VAL A 168 17.34 11.62 -3.59
CA VAL A 168 18.31 12.05 -2.57
C VAL A 168 17.60 12.45 -1.27
N LEU A 169 16.52 13.23 -1.35
CA LEU A 169 15.70 13.61 -0.20
C LEU A 169 15.14 12.38 0.54
N LEU A 170 14.59 11.41 -0.20
CA LEU A 170 14.11 10.14 0.36
C LEU A 170 15.25 9.34 1.02
N GLY A 171 16.43 9.34 0.41
CA GLY A 171 17.63 8.70 0.94
C GLY A 171 18.10 9.33 2.25
N VAL A 172 18.12 10.66 2.32
CA VAL A 172 18.45 11.42 3.54
C VAL A 172 17.42 11.11 4.64
N MET A 173 16.13 11.11 4.31
CA MET A 173 15.08 10.74 5.27
C MET A 173 15.26 9.31 5.79
N GLY A 174 15.54 8.36 4.91
CA GLY A 174 15.83 6.96 5.28
C GLY A 174 17.08 6.83 6.15
N ALA A 175 18.15 7.55 5.84
CA ALA A 175 19.39 7.57 6.63
C ALA A 175 19.20 8.18 8.03
N LEU A 176 18.41 9.26 8.12
CA LEU A 176 18.04 9.85 9.41
C LEU A 176 17.21 8.88 10.26
N LEU A 177 16.26 8.18 9.65
CA LEU A 177 15.49 7.13 10.32
C LEU A 177 16.38 5.97 10.77
N TYR A 178 17.29 5.49 9.90
CA TYR A 178 18.26 4.46 10.24
C TYR A 178 19.10 4.87 11.46
N LEU A 179 19.67 6.07 11.44
CA LEU A 179 20.51 6.58 12.52
C LEU A 179 19.71 6.75 13.82
N THR A 180 18.46 7.21 13.71
CA THR A 180 17.57 7.38 14.87
C THR A 180 17.22 6.03 15.49
N VAL A 181 16.84 5.05 14.67
CA VAL A 181 16.57 3.67 15.11
C VAL A 181 17.82 3.04 15.72
N TYR A 182 18.97 3.20 15.07
CA TYR A 182 20.24 2.66 15.56
C TYR A 182 20.61 3.21 16.94
N ARG A 183 20.42 4.51 17.19
CA ARG A 183 20.81 5.18 18.44
C ARG A 183 19.76 5.12 19.55
N ARG A 184 18.46 5.03 19.20
CA ARG A 184 17.38 5.30 20.16
C ARG A 184 16.42 4.13 20.36
N LEU A 185 16.27 3.23 19.38
CA LEU A 185 15.34 2.12 19.50
C LEU A 185 16.02 0.94 20.21
N PRO A 186 15.58 0.54 21.42
CA PRO A 186 16.01 -0.71 22.04
C PRO A 186 15.39 -1.90 21.32
N GLU A 187 15.92 -3.12 21.55
CA GLU A 187 15.22 -4.33 21.13
C GLU A 187 13.92 -4.46 21.96
N THR A 188 12.80 -4.56 21.26
CA THR A 188 11.47 -4.59 21.88
C THR A 188 10.92 -6.01 22.05
N ARG A 189 11.65 -7.01 21.52
CA ARG A 189 11.23 -8.40 21.65
C ARG A 189 11.32 -8.83 23.12
N ALA A 190 10.20 -9.15 23.73
CA ALA A 190 10.18 -9.92 24.98
C ALA A 190 10.84 -11.27 24.72
N ALA A 191 11.60 -11.77 25.71
CA ALA A 191 12.46 -12.95 25.61
C ALA A 191 11.88 -14.04 24.71
N LEU A 192 12.74 -14.53 23.80
CA LEU A 192 12.45 -15.54 22.77
C LEU A 192 11.43 -16.59 23.24
N VAL A 193 10.18 -16.43 22.87
CA VAL A 193 9.33 -17.62 22.68
C VAL A 193 9.96 -18.33 21.49
N ALA A 194 10.55 -19.50 21.75
CA ALA A 194 11.20 -20.32 20.73
C ALA A 194 10.28 -20.41 19.53
N GLY A 195 10.72 -19.85 18.39
CA GLY A 195 9.87 -19.59 17.25
C GLY A 195 9.16 -20.83 16.78
N ALA A 196 7.92 -20.68 16.38
CA ALA A 196 7.24 -21.69 15.60
C ALA A 196 8.16 -22.09 14.42
N PRO A 197 8.45 -23.38 14.21
CA PRO A 197 9.38 -23.80 13.16
C PRO A 197 8.90 -23.29 11.82
N ALA A 198 9.82 -22.78 10.99
CA ALA A 198 9.51 -22.25 9.64
C ALA A 198 8.72 -23.25 8.77
N SER A 199 8.82 -24.55 9.07
CA SER A 199 8.03 -25.64 8.45
C SER A 199 6.51 -25.52 8.70
N GLY A 200 6.09 -24.85 9.78
CA GLY A 200 4.66 -24.59 10.05
C GLY A 200 4.10 -23.42 9.22
N LEU A 201 4.91 -22.45 8.85
CA LEU A 201 4.46 -21.23 8.18
C LEU A 201 3.89 -21.50 6.78
N LEU A 202 4.58 -22.28 5.97
CA LEU A 202 4.11 -22.69 4.64
C LEU A 202 2.81 -23.49 4.70
N ARG A 203 2.67 -24.33 5.74
CA ARG A 203 1.43 -25.08 5.97
C ARG A 203 0.28 -24.12 6.31
N ILE A 204 0.52 -23.11 7.17
CA ILE A 204 -0.48 -22.10 7.53
C ILE A 204 -0.87 -21.29 6.28
N TYR A 205 0.07 -20.86 5.47
CA TYR A 205 -0.24 -20.16 4.21
C TYR A 205 -1.04 -21.05 3.26
N GLY A 206 -0.69 -22.33 3.11
CA GLY A 206 -1.45 -23.28 2.30
C GLY A 206 -2.88 -23.50 2.81
N GLN A 207 -3.09 -23.51 4.12
CA GLN A 207 -4.41 -23.60 4.72
C GLN A 207 -5.24 -22.32 4.50
N LEU A 208 -4.66 -21.14 4.68
CA LEU A 208 -5.33 -19.86 4.43
C LEU A 208 -5.72 -19.70 2.96
N LEU A 209 -4.85 -20.12 2.02
CA LEU A 209 -5.13 -20.09 0.57
C LEU A 209 -6.19 -21.11 0.12
N ARG A 210 -6.56 -22.07 0.96
CA ARG A 210 -7.67 -22.99 0.72
C ARG A 210 -8.96 -22.57 1.43
N ASP A 211 -8.86 -21.62 2.35
CA ASP A 211 -10.03 -21.13 3.08
C ASP A 211 -10.78 -20.09 2.24
N ARG A 212 -11.99 -20.44 1.83
CA ARG A 212 -12.86 -19.55 1.03
C ARG A 212 -13.20 -18.25 1.74
N TYR A 213 -13.30 -18.28 3.07
CA TYR A 213 -13.53 -17.05 3.85
C TYR A 213 -12.35 -16.09 3.71
N PHE A 214 -11.12 -16.58 3.91
CA PHE A 214 -9.92 -15.78 3.75
C PHE A 214 -9.78 -15.24 2.31
N LEU A 215 -9.92 -16.14 1.32
CA LEU A 215 -9.80 -15.79 -0.10
C LEU A 215 -10.79 -14.72 -0.53
N ARG A 216 -12.03 -14.77 -0.03
CA ARG A 216 -13.06 -13.77 -0.36
C ARG A 216 -12.59 -12.35 -0.08
N TYR A 217 -12.07 -12.08 1.11
CA TYR A 217 -11.62 -10.75 1.49
C TYR A 217 -10.24 -10.41 0.93
N ALA A 218 -9.34 -11.39 0.82
CA ALA A 218 -7.99 -11.18 0.28
C ALA A 218 -8.02 -10.87 -1.22
N LEU A 219 -8.86 -11.54 -1.99
CA LEU A 219 -9.07 -11.23 -3.40
C LEU A 219 -9.87 -9.93 -3.58
N ALA A 220 -10.90 -9.70 -2.76
CA ALA A 220 -11.68 -8.47 -2.83
C ALA A 220 -10.80 -7.22 -2.62
N ILE A 221 -9.93 -7.20 -1.60
CA ILE A 221 -9.03 -6.06 -1.39
C ILE A 221 -8.03 -5.91 -2.53
N GLY A 222 -7.49 -7.01 -3.06
CA GLY A 222 -6.59 -6.99 -4.20
C GLY A 222 -7.26 -6.42 -5.46
N CYS A 223 -8.49 -6.89 -5.78
CA CYS A 223 -9.26 -6.39 -6.92
C CYS A 223 -9.63 -4.90 -6.74
N VAL A 224 -10.08 -4.49 -5.56
CA VAL A 224 -10.37 -3.06 -5.26
C VAL A 224 -9.11 -2.21 -5.45
N TYR A 225 -7.97 -2.68 -5.00
CA TYR A 225 -6.70 -1.97 -5.21
C TYR A 225 -6.34 -1.87 -6.68
N SER A 226 -6.61 -2.94 -7.43
CA SER A 226 -6.38 -3.01 -8.88
C SER A 226 -7.33 -2.13 -9.71
N THR A 227 -8.45 -1.63 -9.17
CA THR A 227 -9.33 -0.70 -9.89
C THR A 227 -8.79 0.73 -9.95
N TYR A 228 -7.95 1.13 -8.99
CA TYR A 228 -7.42 2.50 -8.98
C TYR A 228 -5.91 2.59 -9.20
N PHE A 229 -5.17 1.50 -9.03
CA PHE A 229 -3.72 1.53 -9.22
C PHE A 229 -3.31 1.84 -10.68
N PRO A 230 -4.06 1.40 -11.72
CA PRO A 230 -3.85 1.89 -13.08
C PRO A 230 -3.88 3.42 -13.20
N PHE A 231 -4.76 4.09 -12.45
CA PHE A 231 -4.75 5.55 -12.38
C PHE A 231 -3.48 6.10 -11.73
N ILE A 232 -2.97 5.48 -10.66
CA ILE A 232 -1.70 5.89 -10.06
C ILE A 232 -0.55 5.78 -11.07
N SER A 233 -0.50 4.70 -11.86
CA SER A 233 0.58 4.44 -12.79
C SER A 233 0.50 5.26 -14.09
N GLU A 234 -0.72 5.50 -14.60
CA GLU A 234 -0.95 6.17 -15.89
C GLU A 234 -1.20 7.68 -15.75
N SER A 235 -1.75 8.13 -14.60
CA SER A 235 -2.26 9.50 -14.47
C SER A 235 -1.21 10.57 -14.73
N SER A 236 0.04 10.31 -14.36
CA SER A 236 1.12 11.27 -14.56
C SER A 236 1.39 11.52 -16.05
N ALA A 237 1.55 10.46 -16.83
CA ALA A 237 1.73 10.56 -18.28
C ALA A 237 0.48 11.11 -18.97
N LEU A 238 -0.68 10.55 -18.63
CA LEU A 238 -1.95 10.92 -19.23
C LEU A 238 -2.32 12.40 -18.97
N LEU A 239 -2.26 12.86 -17.74
CA LEU A 239 -2.66 14.23 -17.38
C LEU A 239 -1.61 15.26 -17.77
N GLN A 240 -0.31 14.95 -17.66
CA GLN A 240 0.75 15.92 -18.01
C GLN A 240 1.05 15.94 -19.51
N ARG A 241 1.21 14.78 -20.16
CA ARG A 241 1.53 14.71 -21.60
C ARG A 241 0.28 14.73 -22.47
N GLY A 242 -0.75 13.93 -22.10
CA GLY A 242 -1.99 13.82 -22.86
C GLY A 242 -2.85 15.09 -22.78
N PHE A 243 -3.06 15.63 -21.58
CA PHE A 243 -3.89 16.83 -21.35
C PHE A 243 -3.08 18.10 -21.06
N HIS A 244 -1.75 18.07 -21.20
CA HIS A 244 -0.84 19.22 -21.04
C HIS A 244 -0.92 19.94 -19.68
N LEU A 245 -1.27 19.22 -18.60
CA LEU A 245 -1.26 19.80 -17.27
C LEU A 245 0.19 19.95 -16.76
N THR A 246 0.44 21.06 -16.05
CA THR A 246 1.72 21.23 -15.35
C THR A 246 1.85 20.19 -14.22
N ALA A 247 3.08 19.88 -13.79
CA ALA A 247 3.35 18.95 -12.70
C ALA A 247 2.59 19.32 -11.41
N THR A 248 2.47 20.63 -11.12
CA THR A 248 1.72 21.13 -9.97
C THR A 248 0.21 20.96 -10.14
N ALA A 249 -0.34 21.27 -11.33
CA ALA A 249 -1.75 21.06 -11.62
C ALA A 249 -2.11 19.57 -11.54
N TYR A 250 -1.28 18.69 -12.12
CA TYR A 250 -1.41 17.24 -11.97
C TYR A 250 -1.45 16.83 -10.50
N ALA A 251 -0.52 17.29 -9.69
CA ALA A 251 -0.44 16.91 -8.28
C ALA A 251 -1.69 17.35 -7.48
N LEU A 252 -2.25 18.52 -7.78
CA LEU A 252 -3.48 19.02 -7.16
C LEU A 252 -4.70 18.19 -7.60
N VAL A 253 -4.81 17.86 -8.89
CA VAL A 253 -5.86 16.99 -9.44
C VAL A 253 -5.77 15.60 -8.83
N PHE A 254 -4.56 15.04 -8.74
CA PHE A 254 -4.33 13.75 -8.09
C PHE A 254 -4.73 13.78 -6.61
N ALA A 255 -4.32 14.81 -5.86
CA ALA A 255 -4.70 14.99 -4.46
C ALA A 255 -6.22 15.11 -4.29
N ALA A 256 -6.90 15.87 -5.17
CA ALA A 256 -8.35 15.97 -5.20
C ALA A 256 -9.02 14.60 -5.46
N THR A 257 -8.48 13.82 -6.40
CA THR A 257 -8.97 12.45 -6.68
C THR A 257 -8.84 11.55 -5.46
N ILE A 258 -7.67 11.55 -4.82
CA ILE A 258 -7.41 10.76 -3.61
C ILE A 258 -8.26 11.20 -2.41
N SER A 259 -8.74 12.45 -2.37
CA SER A 259 -9.67 12.90 -1.31
C SER A 259 -10.95 12.06 -1.25
N GLY A 260 -11.37 11.46 -2.37
CA GLY A 260 -12.45 10.47 -2.42
C GLY A 260 -12.21 9.29 -1.48
N TYR A 261 -10.97 8.80 -1.38
CA TYR A 261 -10.62 7.74 -0.41
C TYR A 261 -10.91 8.18 1.03
N MET A 262 -10.57 9.42 1.39
CA MET A 262 -10.83 9.94 2.73
C MET A 262 -12.33 10.05 3.01
N LEU A 263 -13.13 10.47 2.01
CA LEU A 263 -14.59 10.50 2.11
C LEU A 263 -15.15 9.10 2.34
N GLY A 264 -14.69 8.10 1.57
CA GLY A 264 -15.10 6.70 1.72
C GLY A 264 -14.73 6.11 3.08
N ALA A 265 -13.51 6.35 3.53
CA ALA A 265 -13.04 5.90 4.85
C ALA A 265 -13.82 6.54 6.01
N ASN A 266 -14.16 7.83 5.89
CA ASN A 266 -15.02 8.51 6.86
C ASN A 266 -16.46 7.97 6.85
N LEU A 267 -17.00 7.67 5.66
CA LEU A 267 -18.32 7.06 5.51
C LEU A 267 -18.34 5.67 6.17
N PHE A 268 -17.34 4.83 5.88
CA PHE A 268 -17.18 3.55 6.56
C PHE A 268 -17.16 3.70 8.09
N ARG A 269 -16.30 4.60 8.62
CA ARG A 269 -16.17 4.84 10.06
C ARG A 269 -17.49 5.24 10.74
N ARG A 270 -18.35 5.99 10.05
CA ARG A 270 -19.67 6.40 10.57
C ARG A 270 -20.68 5.26 10.50
N LEU A 271 -20.65 4.48 9.42
CA LEU A 271 -21.67 3.47 9.12
C LEU A 271 -21.39 2.12 9.77
N VAL A 272 -20.12 1.74 10.01
CA VAL A 272 -19.74 0.43 10.57
C VAL A 272 -20.33 0.15 11.96
N ARG A 273 -20.73 1.20 12.68
CA ARG A 273 -21.42 1.08 13.98
C ARG A 273 -22.90 0.68 13.86
N ARG A 274 -23.49 0.79 12.67
CA ARG A 274 -24.93 0.57 12.41
C ARG A 274 -25.17 -0.50 11.34
N ILE A 275 -24.22 -0.74 10.48
CA ILE A 275 -24.33 -1.62 9.30
C ILE A 275 -23.20 -2.65 9.35
N GLU A 276 -23.53 -3.90 9.06
CA GLU A 276 -22.56 -4.99 8.99
C GLU A 276 -21.47 -4.68 7.95
N PRO A 277 -20.19 -5.00 8.23
CA PRO A 277 -19.08 -4.74 7.32
C PRO A 277 -19.30 -5.31 5.90
N ASP A 278 -19.90 -6.48 5.76
CA ASP A 278 -20.17 -7.11 4.46
C ASP A 278 -21.16 -6.31 3.61
N ARG A 279 -22.17 -5.68 4.21
CA ARG A 279 -23.09 -4.80 3.49
C ARG A 279 -22.39 -3.52 3.03
N LEU A 280 -21.43 -3.03 3.85
CA LEU A 280 -20.61 -1.88 3.47
C LEU A 280 -19.66 -2.23 2.33
N ILE A 281 -19.09 -3.44 2.31
CA ILE A 281 -18.29 -3.95 1.19
C ILE A 281 -19.15 -4.03 -0.07
N ALA A 282 -20.35 -4.61 0.03
CA ALA A 282 -21.25 -4.72 -1.13
C ALA A 282 -21.66 -3.34 -1.69
N ALA A 283 -21.96 -2.37 -0.81
CA ALA A 283 -22.22 -0.99 -1.22
C ALA A 283 -20.99 -0.34 -1.88
N GLY A 284 -19.80 -0.57 -1.32
CA GLY A 284 -18.53 -0.14 -1.93
C GLY A 284 -18.31 -0.74 -3.31
N ILE A 285 -18.57 -2.04 -3.49
CA ILE A 285 -18.51 -2.70 -4.79
C ILE A 285 -19.51 -2.08 -5.78
N GLY A 286 -20.72 -1.77 -5.35
CA GLY A 286 -21.71 -1.06 -6.17
C GLY A 286 -21.20 0.31 -6.64
N LEU A 287 -20.60 1.11 -5.74
CA LEU A 287 -19.95 2.37 -6.10
C LEU A 287 -18.77 2.19 -7.06
N ASN A 288 -17.99 1.11 -6.88
CA ASN A 288 -16.88 0.79 -7.77
C ASN A 288 -17.36 0.51 -9.20
N VAL A 289 -18.40 -0.30 -9.34
CA VAL A 289 -19.02 -0.60 -10.64
C VAL A 289 -19.57 0.66 -11.29
N LEU A 290 -20.30 1.50 -10.53
CA LEU A 290 -20.84 2.77 -11.04
C LEU A 290 -19.71 3.70 -11.51
N GLY A 291 -18.64 3.82 -10.72
CA GLY A 291 -17.48 4.62 -11.11
C GLY A 291 -16.76 4.06 -12.35
N SER A 292 -16.63 2.73 -12.46
CA SER A 292 -15.98 2.08 -13.61
C SER A 292 -16.81 2.23 -14.90
N ILE A 293 -18.13 2.09 -14.83
CA ILE A 293 -19.04 2.36 -15.94
C ILE A 293 -18.99 3.85 -16.31
N GLY A 294 -19.05 4.74 -15.30
CA GLY A 294 -18.94 6.17 -15.49
C GLY A 294 -17.62 6.56 -16.16
N LEU A 295 -16.49 5.94 -15.79
CA LEU A 295 -15.21 6.15 -16.43
C LEU A 295 -15.22 5.74 -17.91
N ALA A 296 -15.74 4.55 -18.21
CA ALA A 296 -15.81 4.07 -19.58
C ALA A 296 -16.70 4.97 -20.46
N LEU A 297 -17.87 5.36 -19.97
CA LEU A 297 -18.81 6.21 -20.72
C LEU A 297 -18.30 7.65 -20.87
N ALA A 298 -17.80 8.27 -19.79
CA ALA A 298 -17.35 9.65 -19.84
C ALA A 298 -16.09 9.81 -20.70
N ALA A 299 -15.11 8.93 -20.57
CA ALA A 299 -13.90 8.99 -21.36
C ALA A 299 -14.13 8.74 -22.86
N THR A 300 -15.13 7.92 -23.22
CA THR A 300 -15.50 7.71 -24.63
C THR A 300 -16.35 8.84 -25.18
N ALA A 301 -17.22 9.44 -24.37
CA ALA A 301 -18.09 10.55 -24.81
C ALA A 301 -17.36 11.90 -24.89
N LEU A 302 -16.33 12.11 -24.05
CA LEU A 302 -15.60 13.37 -23.91
C LEU A 302 -14.07 13.11 -23.91
N PRO A 303 -13.50 12.61 -25.03
CA PRO A 303 -12.10 12.16 -25.08
C PRO A 303 -11.07 13.30 -24.88
N GLY A 304 -11.47 14.56 -25.07
CA GLY A 304 -10.61 15.74 -24.88
C GLY A 304 -10.64 16.34 -23.47
N GLU A 305 -11.46 15.79 -22.56
CA GLU A 305 -11.70 16.39 -21.26
C GLU A 305 -11.11 15.53 -20.12
N TRP A 306 -10.11 16.03 -19.42
CA TRP A 306 -9.50 15.32 -18.29
C TRP A 306 -10.49 15.08 -17.13
N LEU A 307 -11.51 15.91 -16.98
CA LEU A 307 -12.58 15.74 -15.98
C LEU A 307 -13.39 14.45 -16.23
N ALA A 308 -13.49 14.00 -17.48
CA ALA A 308 -14.15 12.74 -17.83
C ALA A 308 -13.46 11.51 -17.21
N ILE A 309 -12.19 11.63 -16.87
CA ILE A 309 -11.42 10.60 -16.16
C ILE A 309 -11.46 10.83 -14.65
N VAL A 310 -11.22 12.05 -14.22
CA VAL A 310 -11.03 12.38 -12.80
C VAL A 310 -12.31 12.21 -11.99
N LEU A 311 -13.46 12.67 -12.48
CA LEU A 311 -14.72 12.59 -11.71
C LEU A 311 -15.15 11.14 -11.43
N PRO A 312 -15.18 10.21 -12.40
CA PRO A 312 -15.44 8.81 -12.10
C PRO A 312 -14.40 8.18 -11.17
N MET A 313 -13.11 8.57 -11.30
CA MET A 313 -12.06 8.09 -10.42
C MET A 313 -12.26 8.54 -8.97
N VAL A 314 -12.82 9.73 -8.71
CA VAL A 314 -13.21 10.14 -7.35
C VAL A 314 -14.26 9.19 -6.78
N VAL A 315 -15.25 8.77 -7.56
CA VAL A 315 -16.27 7.79 -7.14
C VAL A 315 -15.64 6.44 -6.82
N ILE A 316 -14.72 5.96 -7.66
CA ILE A 316 -13.94 4.74 -7.41
C ILE A 316 -13.13 4.89 -6.11
N MET A 317 -12.51 6.04 -5.87
CA MET A 317 -11.76 6.30 -4.63
C MET A 317 -12.64 6.28 -3.38
N VAL A 318 -13.88 6.76 -3.45
CA VAL A 318 -14.86 6.62 -2.34
C VAL A 318 -15.14 5.13 -2.08
N SER A 319 -15.37 4.33 -3.13
CA SER A 319 -15.52 2.88 -3.02
C SER A 319 -14.31 2.23 -2.34
N VAL A 320 -13.10 2.56 -2.79
CA VAL A 320 -11.84 2.04 -2.25
C VAL A 320 -11.72 2.36 -0.76
N GLY A 321 -11.97 3.62 -0.38
CA GLY A 321 -11.92 4.09 1.01
C GLY A 321 -12.94 3.41 1.93
N MET A 322 -14.06 2.96 1.38
CA MET A 322 -15.07 2.23 2.14
C MET A 322 -14.77 0.72 2.23
N THR A 323 -14.33 0.12 1.13
CA THR A 323 -14.16 -1.34 1.02
C THR A 323 -12.89 -1.84 1.72
N ILE A 324 -11.76 -1.12 1.60
CA ILE A 324 -10.48 -1.55 2.19
C ILE A 324 -10.58 -1.77 3.70
N PRO A 325 -10.98 -0.78 4.52
CA PRO A 325 -11.05 -0.96 5.96
C PRO A 325 -12.10 -2.00 6.37
N ALA A 326 -13.18 -2.16 5.61
CA ALA A 326 -14.19 -3.18 5.85
C ALA A 326 -13.62 -4.60 5.64
N CYS A 327 -12.87 -4.83 4.55
CA CYS A 327 -12.20 -6.10 4.31
C CYS A 327 -11.14 -6.41 5.39
N GLN A 328 -10.34 -5.41 5.78
CA GLN A 328 -9.34 -5.56 6.83
C GLN A 328 -9.95 -5.94 8.18
N LEU A 329 -11.08 -5.31 8.53
CA LEU A 329 -11.80 -5.62 9.76
C LEU A 329 -12.35 -7.05 9.75
N SER A 330 -12.94 -7.48 8.64
CA SER A 330 -13.63 -8.77 8.55
C SER A 330 -12.66 -9.95 8.44
N VAL A 331 -11.60 -9.82 7.62
CA VAL A 331 -10.72 -10.97 7.32
C VAL A 331 -10.01 -11.52 8.54
N LEU A 332 -9.64 -10.67 9.52
CA LEU A 332 -8.83 -11.09 10.67
C LEU A 332 -9.64 -11.66 11.84
N GLN A 333 -10.96 -11.47 11.84
CA GLN A 333 -11.82 -11.91 12.97
C GLN A 333 -11.68 -13.40 13.33
N PRO A 334 -11.65 -14.36 12.36
CA PRO A 334 -11.56 -15.80 12.71
C PRO A 334 -10.13 -16.26 13.05
N TYR A 335 -9.10 -15.44 12.77
CA TYR A 335 -7.70 -15.87 12.81
C TYR A 335 -6.89 -15.23 13.95
N GLY A 336 -7.52 -14.95 15.11
CA GLY A 336 -6.90 -14.26 16.24
C GLY A 336 -5.53 -14.82 16.65
N ALA A 337 -5.40 -16.17 16.73
CA ALA A 337 -4.17 -16.85 17.11
C ALA A 337 -3.03 -16.71 16.06
N ILE A 338 -3.38 -16.54 14.78
CA ILE A 338 -2.44 -16.42 13.66
C ILE A 338 -2.61 -15.08 12.91
N ALA A 339 -3.16 -14.07 13.58
CA ALA A 339 -3.52 -12.79 12.95
C ALA A 339 -2.35 -12.11 12.23
N GLY A 340 -1.14 -12.23 12.74
CA GLY A 340 0.06 -11.68 12.09
C GLY A 340 0.35 -12.34 10.74
N THR A 341 0.33 -13.69 10.70
CA THR A 341 0.55 -14.48 9.48
C THR A 341 -0.58 -14.26 8.46
N ALA A 342 -1.83 -14.25 8.93
CA ALA A 342 -2.99 -13.98 8.08
C ALA A 342 -2.94 -12.56 7.50
N SER A 343 -2.59 -11.55 8.30
CA SER A 343 -2.41 -10.17 7.83
C SER A 343 -1.29 -10.04 6.79
N GLY A 344 -0.15 -10.71 7.01
CA GLY A 344 0.96 -10.73 6.06
C GLY A 344 0.54 -11.28 4.69
N LEU A 345 -0.14 -12.43 4.66
CA LEU A 345 -0.64 -13.04 3.42
C LEU A 345 -1.73 -12.19 2.76
N PHE A 346 -2.60 -11.57 3.55
CA PHE A 346 -3.65 -10.68 3.07
C PHE A 346 -3.08 -9.47 2.31
N PHE A 347 -2.10 -8.77 2.90
CA PHE A 347 -1.45 -7.65 2.25
C PHE A 347 -0.52 -8.07 1.10
N PHE A 348 0.10 -9.24 1.21
CA PHE A 348 0.84 -9.83 0.09
C PHE A 348 -0.08 -10.02 -1.12
N THR A 349 -1.24 -10.65 -0.94
CA THR A 349 -2.21 -10.87 -2.01
C THR A 349 -2.66 -9.54 -2.64
N GLN A 350 -2.94 -8.53 -1.81
CA GLN A 350 -3.25 -7.18 -2.26
C GLN A 350 -2.16 -6.61 -3.16
N MET A 351 -0.91 -6.59 -2.70
CA MET A 351 0.21 -5.98 -3.43
C MET A 351 0.61 -6.80 -4.66
N LEU A 352 0.46 -8.12 -4.61
CA LEU A 352 0.71 -9.00 -5.77
C LEU A 352 -0.29 -8.71 -6.89
N LEU A 353 -1.60 -8.65 -6.59
CA LEU A 353 -2.62 -8.31 -7.58
C LEU A 353 -2.41 -6.89 -8.13
N THR A 354 -2.00 -5.95 -7.28
CA THR A 354 -1.63 -4.61 -7.68
C THR A 354 -0.44 -4.61 -8.65
N ALA A 355 0.60 -5.39 -8.39
CA ALA A 355 1.77 -5.51 -9.26
C ALA A 355 1.38 -6.12 -10.63
N VAL A 356 0.54 -7.17 -10.63
CA VAL A 356 0.02 -7.77 -11.86
C VAL A 356 -0.82 -6.75 -12.64
N SER A 357 -1.73 -6.04 -11.98
CA SER A 357 -2.55 -5.00 -12.60
C SER A 357 -1.69 -3.90 -13.21
N SER A 358 -0.68 -3.40 -12.48
CA SER A 358 0.26 -2.40 -12.97
C SER A 358 1.05 -2.88 -14.18
N TRP A 359 1.53 -4.11 -14.13
CA TRP A 359 2.27 -4.71 -15.25
C TRP A 359 1.43 -4.83 -16.51
N VAL A 360 0.21 -5.37 -16.37
CA VAL A 360 -0.73 -5.49 -17.52
C VAL A 360 -1.13 -4.12 -18.05
N THR A 361 -1.36 -3.13 -17.17
CA THR A 361 -1.61 -1.75 -17.58
C THR A 361 -0.46 -1.22 -18.44
N GLY A 362 0.78 -1.43 -18.01
CA GLY A 362 1.97 -1.01 -18.76
C GLY A 362 2.10 -1.69 -20.12
N LEU A 363 1.70 -2.97 -20.24
CA LEU A 363 1.69 -3.68 -21.54
C LEU A 363 0.61 -3.15 -22.50
N LEU A 364 -0.52 -2.67 -21.97
CA LEU A 364 -1.62 -2.14 -22.75
C LEU A 364 -1.49 -0.64 -23.02
N SER A 365 -0.54 0.04 -22.36
CA SER A 365 -0.37 1.48 -22.43
C SER A 365 0.11 1.90 -23.84
N ASP A 366 -0.72 2.67 -24.52
CA ASP A 366 -0.48 3.25 -25.85
C ASP A 366 -0.44 4.79 -25.81
N GLY A 367 -0.39 5.37 -24.62
CA GLY A 367 -0.47 6.82 -24.40
C GLY A 367 -1.90 7.38 -24.34
N THR A 368 -2.91 6.53 -24.55
CA THR A 368 -4.32 6.89 -24.41
C THR A 368 -4.88 6.45 -23.04
N SER A 369 -6.12 6.85 -22.74
CA SER A 369 -6.82 6.38 -21.54
C SER A 369 -7.34 4.94 -21.64
N ALA A 370 -7.13 4.25 -22.76
CA ALA A 370 -7.71 2.92 -23.01
C ALA A 370 -7.24 1.87 -22.01
N ALA A 371 -5.93 1.81 -21.73
CA ALA A 371 -5.35 0.89 -20.75
C ALA A 371 -5.94 1.09 -19.36
N LEU A 372 -6.05 2.34 -18.91
CA LEU A 372 -6.68 2.72 -17.64
C LEU A 372 -8.12 2.22 -17.56
N ILE A 373 -8.93 2.49 -18.60
CA ILE A 373 -10.34 2.12 -18.64
C ILE A 373 -10.51 0.59 -18.62
N ILE A 374 -9.80 -0.11 -19.51
CA ILE A 374 -9.88 -1.58 -19.63
C ILE A 374 -9.52 -2.23 -18.28
N MET A 375 -8.40 -1.85 -17.70
CA MET A 375 -7.93 -2.46 -16.46
C MET A 375 -8.83 -2.15 -15.27
N THR A 376 -9.36 -0.93 -15.19
CA THR A 376 -10.31 -0.55 -14.13
C THR A 376 -11.61 -1.36 -14.25
N VAL A 377 -12.16 -1.51 -15.46
CA VAL A 377 -13.38 -2.30 -15.73
C VAL A 377 -13.14 -3.79 -15.43
N VAL A 378 -12.04 -4.36 -15.93
CA VAL A 378 -11.68 -5.77 -15.68
C VAL A 378 -11.52 -6.03 -14.19
N ALA A 379 -10.79 -5.19 -13.46
CA ALA A 379 -10.62 -5.33 -12.03
C ALA A 379 -11.94 -5.20 -11.26
N SER A 380 -12.84 -4.30 -11.71
CA SER A 380 -14.18 -4.15 -11.12
C SER A 380 -15.06 -5.39 -11.37
N LEU A 381 -14.99 -5.99 -12.56
CA LEU A 381 -15.70 -7.24 -12.87
C LEU A 381 -15.15 -8.41 -12.04
N LEU A 382 -13.83 -8.51 -11.88
CA LEU A 382 -13.18 -9.50 -11.01
C LEU A 382 -13.57 -9.32 -9.54
N LEU A 383 -13.72 -8.08 -9.09
CA LEU A 383 -14.20 -7.76 -7.75
C LEU A 383 -15.64 -8.28 -7.53
N VAL A 384 -16.53 -8.00 -8.45
CA VAL A 384 -17.94 -8.47 -8.40
C VAL A 384 -17.99 -9.99 -8.42
N THR A 385 -17.31 -10.64 -9.37
CA THR A 385 -17.33 -12.11 -9.51
C THR A 385 -16.75 -12.78 -8.26
N THR A 386 -15.63 -12.28 -7.73
CA THR A 386 -15.03 -12.79 -6.49
C THR A 386 -16.00 -12.67 -5.31
N TRP A 387 -16.66 -11.52 -5.17
CA TRP A 387 -17.59 -11.28 -4.07
C TRP A 387 -18.84 -12.17 -4.14
N LEU A 388 -19.34 -12.42 -5.34
CA LEU A 388 -20.54 -13.26 -5.55
C LEU A 388 -20.25 -14.76 -5.48
N THR A 389 -19.12 -15.23 -6.01
CA THR A 389 -18.77 -16.66 -6.11
C THR A 389 -18.23 -17.22 -4.80
N LEU A 390 -17.47 -16.42 -4.03
CA LEU A 390 -16.95 -16.82 -2.73
C LEU A 390 -17.95 -16.48 -1.63
N HIS A 391 -19.14 -17.11 -1.65
CA HIS A 391 -20.16 -16.89 -0.62
C HIS A 391 -19.65 -17.28 0.77
N LYS A 392 -20.20 -16.63 1.81
CA LYS A 392 -20.00 -17.00 3.21
C LYS A 392 -20.35 -18.48 3.42
N THR A 393 -19.40 -19.37 3.30
CA THR A 393 -19.48 -20.62 4.05
C THR A 393 -19.27 -20.24 5.50
N LYS A 394 -20.22 -20.62 6.40
CA LYS A 394 -20.02 -20.52 7.85
C LYS A 394 -18.63 -21.04 8.15
N CYS A 395 -17.82 -20.28 8.90
CA CYS A 395 -16.45 -20.62 9.27
C CYS A 395 -16.41 -22.03 9.85
N GLY A 396 -16.15 -23.01 8.99
CA GLY A 396 -15.97 -24.42 9.31
C GLY A 396 -14.50 -24.82 9.25
N SER A 397 -13.61 -23.82 9.26
CA SER A 397 -12.18 -24.06 9.20
C SER A 397 -11.73 -24.75 10.49
N GLY A 398 -11.21 -25.99 10.37
CA GLY A 398 -10.58 -26.71 11.47
C GLY A 398 -9.54 -25.87 12.23
N LEU A 399 -8.96 -24.85 11.55
CA LEU A 399 -8.05 -23.87 12.14
C LEU A 399 -8.64 -23.06 13.29
N ALA A 400 -9.92 -22.66 13.21
CA ALA A 400 -10.58 -21.95 14.30
C ALA A 400 -10.88 -22.90 15.48
N ARG A 401 -11.09 -24.21 15.23
CA ARG A 401 -11.29 -25.21 16.27
C ARG A 401 -9.98 -25.71 16.88
N GLU A 402 -8.93 -25.92 16.08
CA GLU A 402 -7.62 -26.37 16.57
C GLU A 402 -6.92 -25.27 17.40
N SER A 403 -7.09 -23.97 17.08
CA SER A 403 -6.54 -22.88 17.89
C SER A 403 -7.23 -22.71 19.24
N VAL A 404 -8.51 -23.06 19.37
CA VAL A 404 -9.23 -23.07 20.66
C VAL A 404 -8.84 -24.29 21.49
N VAL A 405 -8.57 -25.44 20.87
CA VAL A 405 -8.15 -26.66 21.58
C VAL A 405 -6.69 -26.55 22.05
N SER A 406 -5.80 -25.95 21.28
CA SER A 406 -4.39 -25.73 21.70
C SER A 406 -4.20 -24.61 22.72
N ALA A 407 -5.17 -23.72 22.88
CA ALA A 407 -5.14 -22.68 23.92
C ALA A 407 -5.68 -23.19 25.29
N ASN A 408 -6.36 -24.35 25.31
CA ASN A 408 -6.91 -24.96 26.50
C ASN A 408 -6.16 -26.25 26.95
N SER A 409 -5.08 -26.59 26.25
CA SER A 409 -4.09 -27.61 26.65
C SER A 409 -2.73 -26.94 26.95
#